data_dda2be14a5bf90365dc6f8a56fed7417
#
_entry.id   dda2be14a5bf90365dc6f8a56fed7417
#
_cell.length_a   1.000
_cell.length_b   1.000
_cell.length_c   1.000
_cell.angle_alpha   90.00
_cell.angle_beta   90.00
_cell.angle_gamma   90.00
#
_symmetry.space_group_name_H-M   'P 1'
#
loop_
_entity.id
_entity.type
_entity.pdbx_description
1 polymer ?
#
loop_
_entity_poly.entity_id
_entity_poly.type
_entity_poly.pdbx_seq_one_letter_code
_entity_poly.pdbx_strand_id
1 'polypeptide(L)' 'MNPEDLASQSVRLKEEQLRREEEKLREIEVKVQREINEKRQELLARESQLKEIEARMNREQSGTLQDDADDA' A
#
# COMPACT_ATOMS: atom_id res chain seq x y z
N MET A 1 -33.41 13.21 -39.55
CA MET A 1 -32.94 12.23 -38.57
C MET A 1 -34.12 11.72 -37.76
N ASN A 2 -34.23 10.42 -37.65
CA ASN A 2 -35.33 9.79 -36.94
C ASN A 2 -35.09 9.96 -35.40
N PRO A 3 -36.14 10.25 -34.59
CA PRO A 3 -35.96 10.37 -33.13
C PRO A 3 -35.36 9.13 -32.48
N GLU A 4 -35.62 7.95 -33.03
CA GLU A 4 -35.02 6.70 -32.54
C GLU A 4 -33.49 6.67 -32.72
N ASP A 5 -33.00 7.20 -33.84
CA ASP A 5 -31.55 7.28 -34.11
C ASP A 5 -30.84 8.26 -33.17
N LEU A 6 -31.50 9.38 -32.86
CA LEU A 6 -30.98 10.35 -31.90
C LEU A 6 -30.91 9.78 -30.50
N ALA A 7 -31.94 9.05 -30.10
CA ALA A 7 -31.95 8.38 -28.78
C ALA A 7 -30.86 7.33 -28.71
N SER A 8 -30.65 6.54 -29.75
CA SER A 8 -29.58 5.54 -29.83
C SER A 8 -28.20 6.18 -29.74
N GLN A 9 -27.98 7.30 -30.45
CA GLN A 9 -26.71 8.03 -30.36
C GLN A 9 -26.45 8.59 -28.98
N SER A 10 -27.49 9.13 -28.35
CA SER A 10 -27.38 9.65 -27.00
C SER A 10 -27.01 8.56 -26.00
N VAL A 11 -27.61 7.38 -26.10
CA VAL A 11 -27.28 6.23 -25.26
C VAL A 11 -25.85 5.78 -25.49
N ARG A 12 -25.40 5.68 -26.73
CA ARG A 12 -24.02 5.31 -27.08
C ARG A 12 -22.99 6.27 -26.47
N LEU A 13 -23.26 7.58 -26.56
CA LEU A 13 -22.39 8.59 -26.00
C LEU A 13 -22.26 8.44 -24.47
N LYS A 14 -23.39 8.19 -23.80
CA LYS A 14 -23.39 7.96 -22.36
C LYS A 14 -22.65 6.68 -21.99
N GLU A 15 -22.80 5.62 -22.75
CA GLU A 15 -22.08 4.38 -22.57
C GLU A 15 -20.57 4.56 -22.72
N GLU A 16 -20.15 5.33 -23.72
CA GLU A 16 -18.72 5.66 -23.91
C GLU A 16 -18.16 6.48 -22.75
N GLN A 17 -18.92 7.46 -22.27
CA GLN A 17 -18.53 8.25 -21.10
C GLN A 17 -18.39 7.38 -19.86
N LEU A 18 -19.33 6.46 -19.63
CA LEU A 18 -19.27 5.54 -18.51
C LEU A 18 -18.05 4.63 -18.60
N ARG A 19 -17.72 4.11 -19.78
CA ARG A 19 -16.51 3.29 -19.98
C ARG A 19 -15.25 4.07 -19.65
N ARG A 20 -15.16 5.32 -20.08
CA ARG A 20 -14.01 6.18 -19.79
C ARG A 20 -13.87 6.45 -18.30
N GLU A 21 -14.99 6.69 -17.63
CA GLU A 21 -15.00 6.89 -16.19
C GLU A 21 -14.60 5.61 -15.45
N GLU A 22 -15.09 4.45 -15.88
CA GLU A 22 -14.70 3.16 -15.32
C GLU A 22 -13.21 2.88 -15.50
N GLU A 23 -12.65 3.18 -16.67
CA GLU A 23 -11.21 3.04 -16.93
C GLU A 23 -10.39 3.94 -16.01
N LYS A 24 -10.81 5.19 -15.86
CA LYS A 24 -10.14 6.12 -14.93
C LYS A 24 -10.18 5.62 -13.50
N LEU A 25 -11.32 5.10 -13.07
CA LEU A 25 -11.45 4.52 -11.73
C LEU A 25 -10.54 3.31 -11.55
N ARG A 26 -10.43 2.44 -12.55
CA ARG A 26 -9.51 1.30 -12.52
C ARG A 26 -8.05 1.74 -12.42
N GLU A 27 -7.68 2.77 -13.17
CA GLU A 27 -6.32 3.33 -13.09
C GLU A 27 -6.02 3.89 -11.70
N ILE A 28 -6.98 4.58 -11.11
CA ILE A 28 -6.86 5.09 -9.75
C ILE A 28 -6.74 3.94 -8.74
N GLU A 29 -7.56 2.91 -8.87
CA GLU A 29 -7.51 1.73 -8.02
C GLU A 29 -6.15 1.04 -8.09
N VAL A 30 -5.59 0.88 -9.29
CA VAL A 30 -4.26 0.29 -9.48
C VAL A 30 -3.18 1.13 -8.81
N LYS A 31 -3.23 2.45 -8.97
CA LYS A 31 -2.28 3.37 -8.33
C LYS A 31 -2.36 3.29 -6.81
N VAL A 32 -3.57 3.34 -6.28
CA VAL A 32 -3.79 3.26 -4.83
C VAL A 32 -3.30 1.92 -4.29
N GLN A 33 -3.59 0.83 -4.98
CA GLN A 33 -3.14 -0.48 -4.56
C GLN A 33 -1.61 -0.59 -4.56
N ARG A 34 -0.96 0.00 -5.56
CA ARG A 34 0.50 0.05 -5.63
C ARG A 34 1.09 0.83 -4.46
N GLU A 35 0.52 2.00 -4.16
CA GLU A 35 0.94 2.82 -3.02
C GLU A 35 0.77 2.09 -1.69
N ILE A 36 -0.35 1.40 -1.52
CA ILE A 36 -0.60 0.59 -0.33
C ILE A 36 0.46 -0.51 -0.19
N ASN A 37 0.76 -1.21 -1.28
CA ASN A 37 1.77 -2.26 -1.28
C ASN A 37 3.17 -1.73 -0.95
N GLU A 38 3.54 -0.59 -1.52
CA GLU A 38 4.81 0.08 -1.22
C GLU A 38 4.91 0.48 0.26
N LYS A 39 3.85 1.06 0.80
CA LYS A 39 3.79 1.44 2.22
C LYS A 39 3.87 0.23 3.15
N ARG A 40 3.20 -0.86 2.80
CA ARG A 40 3.29 -2.11 3.55
C ARG A 40 4.71 -2.66 3.58
N GLN A 41 5.40 -2.63 2.45
CA GLN A 41 6.80 -3.07 2.36
C GLN A 41 7.72 -2.20 3.19
N GLU A 42 7.53 -0.88 3.16
CA GLU A 42 8.27 0.05 3.99
C GLU A 42 8.06 -0.22 5.49
N LEU A 43 6.80 -0.47 5.88
CA LEU A 43 6.48 -0.80 7.26
C LEU A 43 7.12 -2.10 7.71
N LEU A 44 7.09 -3.13 6.87
CA LEU A 44 7.74 -4.41 7.17
C LEU A 44 9.25 -4.24 7.33
N ALA A 45 9.88 -3.43 6.48
CA ALA A 45 11.31 -3.14 6.59
C ALA A 45 11.62 -2.41 7.91
N ARG A 46 10.82 -1.44 8.29
CA ARG A 46 10.96 -0.74 9.57
C ARG A 46 10.79 -1.66 10.77
N GLU A 47 9.80 -2.54 10.74
CA GLU A 47 9.58 -3.53 11.78
C GLU A 47 10.77 -4.47 11.93
N SER A 48 11.35 -4.92 10.82
CA SER A 48 12.55 -5.74 10.83
C SER A 48 13.73 -5.00 11.46
N GLN A 49 13.93 -3.73 11.10
CA GLN A 49 14.99 -2.90 11.68
C GLN A 49 14.80 -2.70 13.17
N LEU A 50 13.57 -2.43 13.61
CA LEU A 50 13.26 -2.27 15.03
C LEU A 50 13.54 -3.55 15.81
N LYS A 51 13.19 -4.70 15.27
CA LYS A 51 13.48 -5.99 15.90
C LYS A 51 14.97 -6.24 16.01
N GLU A 52 15.76 -5.87 15.01
CA GLU A 52 17.22 -5.97 15.07
C GLU A 52 17.80 -5.06 16.14
N ILE A 53 17.32 -3.83 16.24
CA ILE A 53 17.75 -2.88 17.25
C ILE A 53 17.40 -3.39 18.66
N GLU A 54 16.18 -3.87 18.85
CA GLU A 54 15.74 -4.46 20.11
C GLU A 54 16.60 -5.67 20.49
N ALA A 55 16.91 -6.52 19.54
CA ALA A 55 17.76 -7.68 19.76
C ALA A 55 19.18 -7.29 20.17
N ARG A 56 19.73 -6.23 19.57
CA ARG A 56 21.04 -5.68 19.97
C ARG A 56 21.00 -5.13 21.37
N MET A 57 19.98 -4.33 21.69
CA MET A 57 19.81 -3.74 23.01
C MET A 57 19.67 -4.83 24.08
N ASN A 58 18.89 -5.85 23.79
CA ASN A 58 18.74 -6.98 24.74
C ASN A 58 20.04 -7.74 24.94
N ARG A 59 20.82 -7.96 23.87
CA ARG A 59 22.13 -8.59 23.96
C ARG A 59 23.12 -7.77 24.78
N GLU A 60 23.14 -6.47 24.55
CA GLU A 60 23.99 -5.55 25.31
C GLU A 60 23.61 -5.53 26.80
N GLN A 61 22.32 -5.48 27.10
CA GLN A 61 21.83 -5.55 28.47
C GLN A 61 22.18 -6.89 29.15
N SER A 62 22.00 -7.99 28.42
CA SER A 62 22.36 -9.32 28.92
C SER A 62 23.86 -9.44 29.16
N GLY A 63 24.67 -8.89 28.23
CA GLY A 63 26.13 -8.85 28.42
C GLY A 63 26.53 -8.02 29.63
N THR A 64 25.94 -6.87 29.81
CA THR A 64 26.19 -5.99 30.97
C THR A 64 25.78 -6.66 32.29
N LEU A 65 24.63 -7.32 32.30
CA LEU A 65 24.16 -8.07 33.47
C LEU A 65 25.06 -9.25 33.80
N GLN A 66 25.59 -9.96 32.78
CA GLN A 66 26.53 -11.06 32.96
C GLN A 66 27.86 -10.56 33.51
N ASP A 67 28.38 -9.45 33.02
CA ASP A 67 29.61 -8.84 33.53
C ASP A 67 29.48 -8.43 34.99
N ASP A 68 28.35 -7.85 35.36
CA ASP A 68 28.06 -7.50 36.76
C ASP A 68 27.98 -8.75 37.66
N ALA A 69 27.42 -9.83 37.16
CA ALA A 69 27.34 -11.09 37.88
C ALA A 69 28.72 -11.75 38.05
N ASP A 70 29.59 -11.63 37.05
CA ASP A 70 30.95 -12.15 37.14
C ASP A 70 31.84 -11.36 38.12
N ASP A 71 31.61 -10.07 38.22
CA ASP A 71 32.33 -9.20 39.15
C ASP A 71 31.91 -9.41 40.61
N ALA A 72 30.71 -9.95 40.78
CA ALA A 72 30.20 -10.24 42.11
C ALA A 72 30.71 -11.58 42.64
#